data_09db46acf761a9c4493ad97d5f8cf4aa
#
_entry.id   09db46acf761a9c4493ad97d5f8cf4aa
#
_cell.length_a   1.000
_cell.length_b   1.000
_cell.length_c   1.000
_cell.angle_alpha   90.00
_cell.angle_beta   90.00
_cell.angle_gamma   90.00
#
_symmetry.space_group_name_H-M   'P 1'
#
loop_
_entity.id
_entity.type
_entity.pdbx_description
1 polymer ?
#
loop_
_entity_poly.entity_id
_entity_poly.type
_entity_poly.pdbx_seq_one_letter_code
_entity_poly.pdbx_strand_id
1 'polypeptide(L)'
;MIKRLLTTSVIALLLTSQAFAADTRTDTSKVHAHRGFYFSADLALDYTTSEDLVPHRNEKVALKCSGWLPYSEVRVGGYIANIVSVYGAFGLGLGKADYENPTAHDSDKKKMDAVIMKALLGVGAEFYPFQNKESALYGLYFGLSVGYEMVKTQDDNDGLTYNSAKDDLNDFPGVFIRPEIGYDWWFSPRWRFGVAFNYSYGKIDDDWETNTNHSFNFAIRIAR
;
A
#
# COMPACT_ATOMS: atom_id res chain seq x y z
N MET A 1 -16.89 18.87 5.76
CA MET A 1 -16.39 18.67 4.38
C MET A 1 -16.05 17.20 4.09
N ILE A 2 -15.38 16.49 4.97
CA ILE A 2 -14.94 15.08 4.85
C ILE A 2 -16.11 14.08 4.64
N LYS A 3 -17.25 14.24 5.33
CA LYS A 3 -18.44 13.36 5.14
C LYS A 3 -18.99 13.36 3.71
N ARG A 4 -18.89 14.47 2.98
CA ARG A 4 -19.35 14.56 1.58
C ARG A 4 -18.38 13.89 0.60
N LEU A 5 -17.08 13.95 0.87
CA LEU A 5 -16.06 13.26 0.07
C LEU A 5 -16.17 11.73 0.18
N LEU A 6 -16.35 11.22 1.40
CA LEU A 6 -16.54 9.77 1.63
C LEU A 6 -17.79 9.22 0.94
N THR A 7 -18.92 9.98 1.00
CA THR A 7 -20.18 9.56 0.35
C THR A 7 -20.03 9.55 -1.18
N THR A 8 -19.34 10.52 -1.76
CA THR A 8 -19.14 10.60 -3.22
C THR A 8 -18.22 9.47 -3.72
N SER A 9 -17.18 9.13 -2.95
CA SER A 9 -16.26 8.02 -3.29
C SER A 9 -16.93 6.65 -3.22
N VAL A 10 -17.78 6.41 -2.22
CA VAL A 10 -18.53 5.15 -2.09
C VAL A 10 -19.59 5.02 -3.20
N ILE A 11 -20.25 6.10 -3.57
CA ILE A 11 -21.25 6.10 -4.66
C ILE A 11 -20.55 5.87 -6.02
N ALA A 12 -19.39 6.45 -6.27
CA ALA A 12 -18.61 6.20 -7.48
C ALA A 12 -18.17 4.74 -7.57
N LEU A 13 -17.75 4.12 -6.46
CA LEU A 13 -17.38 2.70 -6.40
C LEU A 13 -18.58 1.78 -6.66
N LEU A 14 -19.76 2.11 -6.14
CA LEU A 14 -21.00 1.34 -6.35
C LEU A 14 -21.55 1.47 -7.77
N LEU A 15 -21.43 2.63 -8.41
CA LEU A 15 -21.86 2.84 -9.79
C LEU A 15 -20.96 2.13 -10.80
N THR A 16 -19.68 2.01 -10.53
CA THR A 16 -18.75 1.23 -11.37
C THR A 16 -19.02 -0.26 -11.28
N SER A 17 -19.47 -0.78 -10.14
CA SER A 17 -19.75 -2.22 -9.96
C SER A 17 -20.93 -2.71 -10.82
N GLN A 18 -21.92 -1.87 -11.13
CA GLN A 18 -23.08 -2.25 -11.94
C GLN A 18 -22.79 -2.27 -13.44
N ALA A 19 -21.85 -1.44 -13.92
CA ALA A 19 -21.44 -1.45 -15.33
C ALA A 19 -20.67 -2.72 -15.74
N PHE A 20 -20.11 -3.45 -14.78
CA PHE A 20 -19.28 -4.65 -15.04
C PHE A 20 -20.03 -5.98 -14.95
N ALA A 21 -21.29 -5.99 -14.49
CA ALA A 21 -22.06 -7.23 -14.32
C ALA A 21 -22.71 -7.78 -15.61
N ALA A 22 -22.66 -7.06 -16.72
CA ALA A 22 -23.53 -7.33 -17.87
C ALA A 22 -22.97 -8.25 -18.96
N ASP A 23 -21.76 -8.82 -18.85
CA ASP A 23 -21.19 -9.64 -19.93
C ASP A 23 -20.96 -11.11 -19.51
N THR A 24 -22.05 -11.87 -19.46
CA THR A 24 -22.04 -13.33 -19.15
C THR A 24 -21.99 -14.24 -20.42
N ARG A 25 -21.71 -13.72 -21.60
CA ARG A 25 -21.52 -14.58 -22.78
C ARG A 25 -20.16 -15.27 -22.72
N THR A 26 -20.19 -16.61 -22.72
CA THR A 26 -19.02 -17.49 -22.83
C THR A 26 -18.44 -17.43 -24.25
N ASP A 27 -17.80 -16.35 -24.56
CA ASP A 27 -16.99 -16.18 -25.77
C ASP A 27 -15.58 -16.69 -25.48
N THR A 28 -15.16 -17.76 -26.12
CA THR A 28 -13.82 -18.37 -25.92
C THR A 28 -12.69 -17.43 -26.32
N SER A 29 -12.95 -16.39 -27.12
CA SER A 29 -11.98 -15.33 -27.44
C SER A 29 -11.60 -14.48 -26.22
N LYS A 30 -12.40 -14.53 -25.15
CA LYS A 30 -12.24 -13.77 -23.91
C LYS A 30 -11.44 -14.50 -22.83
N VAL A 31 -11.00 -15.72 -23.08
CA VAL A 31 -10.14 -16.49 -22.18
C VAL A 31 -8.78 -15.83 -22.10
N HIS A 32 -8.23 -15.71 -20.91
CA HIS A 32 -6.97 -15.02 -20.64
C HIS A 32 -6.98 -13.56 -21.12
N ALA A 33 -8.06 -12.82 -20.83
CA ALA A 33 -8.16 -11.40 -21.16
C ALA A 33 -8.37 -10.56 -19.90
N HIS A 34 -7.74 -9.39 -19.86
CA HIS A 34 -7.89 -8.40 -18.78
C HIS A 34 -9.23 -7.67 -18.96
N ARG A 35 -10.34 -8.27 -18.52
CA ARG A 35 -11.70 -7.72 -18.75
C ARG A 35 -12.61 -7.83 -17.53
N GLY A 36 -13.50 -6.84 -17.41
CA GLY A 36 -14.58 -6.86 -16.45
C GLY A 36 -14.10 -6.51 -15.04
N PHE A 37 -14.50 -7.31 -14.09
CA PHE A 37 -14.15 -7.11 -12.68
C PHE A 37 -12.67 -7.45 -12.42
N TYR A 38 -11.97 -6.53 -11.76
CA TYR A 38 -10.62 -6.72 -11.27
C TYR A 38 -10.64 -7.00 -9.77
N PHE A 39 -9.91 -8.02 -9.37
CA PHE A 39 -9.65 -8.37 -7.98
C PHE A 39 -8.21 -8.85 -7.87
N SER A 40 -7.50 -8.42 -6.83
CA SER A 40 -6.22 -9.00 -6.45
C SER A 40 -6.13 -9.14 -4.94
N ALA A 41 -5.46 -10.20 -4.50
CA ALA A 41 -5.04 -10.41 -3.13
C ALA A 41 -3.54 -10.68 -3.14
N ASP A 42 -2.80 -9.85 -2.42
CA ASP A 42 -1.36 -9.83 -2.40
C ASP A 42 -0.86 -10.18 -0.99
N LEU A 43 0.13 -11.06 -0.91
CA LEU A 43 0.91 -11.33 0.29
C LEU A 43 2.35 -10.91 0.04
N ALA A 44 2.89 -10.10 0.90
CA ALA A 44 4.17 -9.47 0.66
C ALA A 44 5.08 -9.47 1.88
N LEU A 45 6.35 -9.32 1.60
CA LEU A 45 7.36 -8.91 2.56
C LEU A 45 7.72 -7.45 2.26
N ASP A 46 7.45 -6.58 3.23
CA ASP A 46 7.66 -5.14 3.13
C ASP A 46 8.84 -4.75 4.03
N TYR A 47 9.82 -4.03 3.48
CA TYR A 47 10.86 -3.36 4.25
C TYR A 47 10.53 -1.87 4.33
N THR A 48 10.14 -1.41 5.50
CA THR A 48 9.75 -0.03 5.75
C THR A 48 10.81 0.69 6.59
N THR A 49 11.14 1.90 6.17
CA THR A 49 11.91 2.89 6.93
C THR A 49 11.05 4.12 7.16
N SER A 50 10.96 4.56 8.41
CA SER A 50 10.30 5.80 8.80
C SER A 50 11.30 6.73 9.47
N GLU A 51 11.24 8.01 9.12
CA GLU A 51 12.03 9.06 9.76
C GLU A 51 11.07 10.14 10.26
N ASP A 52 11.06 10.32 11.60
CA ASP A 52 10.25 11.31 12.29
C ASP A 52 11.14 12.47 12.75
N LEU A 53 10.86 13.68 12.26
CA LEU A 53 11.52 14.89 12.71
C LEU A 53 10.71 15.51 13.86
N VAL A 54 11.15 15.29 15.09
CA VAL A 54 10.50 15.80 16.31
C VAL A 54 11.25 17.02 16.85
N PRO A 55 10.55 18.09 17.27
CA PRO A 55 11.19 19.24 17.91
C PRO A 55 11.74 18.83 19.29
N HIS A 56 13.03 19.07 19.52
CA HIS A 56 13.67 18.87 20.80
C HIS A 56 14.45 20.13 21.19
N ARG A 57 13.97 20.86 22.22
CA ARG A 57 14.50 22.14 22.71
C ARG A 57 14.50 23.23 21.63
N ASN A 58 15.54 23.43 20.85
CA ASN A 58 15.65 24.41 19.77
C ASN A 58 16.10 23.76 18.46
N GLU A 59 16.14 22.42 18.38
CA GLU A 59 16.61 21.66 17.23
C GLU A 59 15.57 20.59 16.87
N LYS A 60 15.54 20.19 15.60
CA LYS A 60 14.76 19.02 15.15
C LYS A 60 15.65 17.78 15.23
N VAL A 61 15.15 16.75 15.87
CA VAL A 61 15.84 15.46 16.00
C VAL A 61 15.16 14.45 15.12
N ALA A 62 15.96 13.73 14.33
CA ALA A 62 15.47 12.65 13.49
C ALA A 62 15.45 11.34 14.28
N LEU A 63 14.26 10.80 14.51
CA LEU A 63 14.06 9.46 15.02
C LEU A 63 13.89 8.53 13.85
N LYS A 64 14.62 7.41 13.81
CA LYS A 64 14.57 6.46 12.70
C LYS A 64 14.04 5.13 13.18
N CYS A 65 13.11 4.60 12.40
CA CYS A 65 12.59 3.26 12.58
C CYS A 65 12.73 2.48 11.27
N SER A 66 13.20 1.25 11.32
CA SER A 66 13.28 0.40 10.14
C SER A 66 13.02 -1.06 10.49
N GLY A 67 12.30 -1.75 9.61
CA GLY A 67 11.99 -3.15 9.87
C GLY A 67 11.34 -3.88 8.69
N TRP A 68 11.31 -5.20 8.85
CA TRP A 68 10.62 -6.10 7.94
C TRP A 68 9.25 -6.43 8.50
N LEU A 69 8.22 -6.32 7.67
CA LEU A 69 6.86 -6.68 8.07
C LEU A 69 6.17 -7.55 6.99
N PRO A 70 5.54 -8.65 7.41
CA PRO A 70 4.52 -9.30 6.60
C PRO A 70 3.42 -8.27 6.28
N TYR A 71 3.07 -8.18 5.01
CA TYR A 71 2.09 -7.23 4.50
C TYR A 71 1.07 -7.93 3.61
N SER A 72 -0.19 -7.58 3.73
CA SER A 72 -1.26 -8.08 2.89
C SER A 72 -2.06 -6.93 2.32
N GLU A 73 -2.46 -7.07 1.05
CA GLU A 73 -3.25 -6.06 0.35
C GLU A 73 -4.35 -6.72 -0.47
N VAL A 74 -5.50 -6.07 -0.51
CA VAL A 74 -6.61 -6.43 -1.39
C VAL A 74 -6.90 -5.25 -2.30
N ARG A 75 -7.06 -5.53 -3.60
CA ARG A 75 -7.43 -4.55 -4.62
C ARG A 75 -8.72 -4.98 -5.29
N VAL A 76 -9.62 -4.02 -5.49
CA VAL A 76 -10.92 -4.24 -6.13
C VAL A 76 -11.20 -3.13 -7.13
N GLY A 77 -11.62 -3.51 -8.35
CA GLY A 77 -11.84 -2.52 -9.40
C GLY A 77 -12.35 -3.09 -10.69
N GLY A 78 -11.88 -2.55 -11.80
CA GLY A 78 -12.29 -2.99 -13.13
C GLY A 78 -11.26 -2.72 -14.20
N TYR A 79 -11.40 -3.42 -15.32
CA TYR A 79 -10.56 -3.24 -16.51
C TYR A 79 -11.16 -2.27 -17.50
N ILE A 80 -10.32 -1.41 -18.05
CA ILE A 80 -10.64 -0.50 -19.17
C ILE A 80 -9.89 -0.96 -20.41
N ALA A 81 -10.62 -1.27 -21.47
CA ALA A 81 -10.08 -1.64 -22.78
C ALA A 81 -9.06 -2.80 -22.78
N ASN A 82 -9.09 -3.69 -21.81
CA ASN A 82 -8.16 -4.83 -21.61
C ASN A 82 -6.69 -4.46 -21.36
N ILE A 83 -6.38 -3.19 -21.22
CA ILE A 83 -5.01 -2.67 -21.16
C ILE A 83 -4.74 -2.06 -19.79
N VAL A 84 -5.76 -1.52 -19.15
CA VAL A 84 -5.65 -0.83 -17.86
C VAL A 84 -6.64 -1.41 -16.88
N SER A 85 -6.17 -1.74 -15.67
CA SER A 85 -7.04 -1.89 -14.50
C SER A 85 -7.05 -0.60 -13.70
N VAL A 86 -8.21 -0.26 -13.11
CA VAL A 86 -8.34 0.81 -12.12
C VAL A 86 -8.96 0.22 -10.88
N TYR A 87 -8.40 0.50 -9.71
CA TYR A 87 -8.79 -0.17 -8.48
C TYR A 87 -8.72 0.73 -7.24
N GLY A 88 -9.48 0.37 -6.21
CA GLY A 88 -9.23 0.76 -4.84
C GLY A 88 -8.39 -0.31 -4.15
N ALA A 89 -7.47 0.10 -3.30
CA ALA A 89 -6.57 -0.76 -2.54
C ALA A 89 -6.73 -0.54 -1.04
N PHE A 90 -6.67 -1.64 -0.29
CA PHE A 90 -6.58 -1.64 1.16
C PHE A 90 -5.51 -2.63 1.59
N GLY A 91 -4.56 -2.18 2.42
CA GLY A 91 -3.44 -2.99 2.86
C GLY A 91 -3.15 -2.84 4.35
N LEU A 92 -2.64 -3.92 4.94
CA LEU A 92 -2.24 -4.00 6.35
C LEU A 92 -0.93 -4.76 6.48
N GLY A 93 -0.04 -4.27 7.34
CA GLY A 93 1.21 -4.92 7.72
C GLY A 93 1.50 -4.76 9.21
N LEU A 94 2.14 -5.76 9.78
CA LEU A 94 2.59 -5.76 11.17
C LEU A 94 3.91 -6.51 11.26
N GLY A 95 4.90 -5.93 11.92
CA GLY A 95 6.22 -6.55 12.03
C GLY A 95 7.07 -5.98 13.15
N LYS A 96 8.30 -6.46 13.22
CA LYS A 96 9.32 -5.95 14.15
C LYS A 96 10.22 -4.96 13.42
N ALA A 97 10.65 -3.96 14.16
CA ALA A 97 11.52 -2.91 13.65
C ALA A 97 12.57 -2.53 14.69
N ASP A 98 13.67 -2.02 14.21
CA ASP A 98 14.69 -1.37 15.02
C ASP A 98 14.39 0.13 15.08
N TYR A 99 14.33 0.67 16.29
CA TYR A 99 14.15 2.08 16.54
C TYR A 99 15.47 2.71 17.00
N GLU A 100 15.88 3.80 16.37
CA GLU A 100 17.10 4.52 16.69
C GLU A 100 16.78 5.93 17.17
N ASN A 101 17.21 6.25 18.41
CA ASN A 101 17.16 7.59 18.96
C ASN A 101 18.58 8.15 19.10
N PRO A 102 19.05 9.01 18.18
CA PRO A 102 20.42 9.54 18.21
C PRO A 102 20.71 10.51 19.36
N THR A 103 19.66 11.04 20.03
CA THR A 103 19.81 11.98 21.15
C THR A 103 19.86 11.30 22.52
N ALA A 104 19.63 9.99 22.58
CA ALA A 104 19.73 9.27 23.84
C ALA A 104 21.19 9.29 24.36
N HIS A 105 21.38 9.71 25.61
CA HIS A 105 22.69 9.72 26.26
C HIS A 105 23.16 8.32 26.69
N ASP A 106 22.22 7.40 26.82
CA ASP A 106 22.45 6.03 27.22
C ASP A 106 22.56 5.14 25.98
N SER A 107 23.61 4.31 25.89
CA SER A 107 23.83 3.42 24.76
C SER A 107 22.69 2.41 24.57
N ASP A 108 22.07 1.98 25.67
CA ASP A 108 20.99 0.99 25.67
C ASP A 108 19.66 1.57 25.18
N LYS A 109 19.51 2.90 25.22
CA LYS A 109 18.34 3.62 24.69
C LYS A 109 18.50 4.12 23.26
N LYS A 110 19.69 3.98 22.68
CA LYS A 110 19.96 4.37 21.29
C LYS A 110 19.32 3.45 20.27
N LYS A 111 19.21 2.16 20.62
CA LYS A 111 18.57 1.13 19.78
C LYS A 111 17.62 0.36 20.65
N MET A 112 16.36 0.26 20.21
CA MET A 112 15.31 -0.46 20.91
C MET A 112 14.50 -1.27 19.92
N ASP A 113 14.06 -2.43 20.36
CA ASP A 113 13.12 -3.24 19.60
C ASP A 113 11.75 -2.56 19.61
N ALA A 114 11.15 -2.43 18.45
CA ALA A 114 9.85 -1.83 18.25
C ALA A 114 8.93 -2.71 17.40
N VAL A 115 7.64 -2.53 17.56
CA VAL A 115 6.62 -3.07 16.67
C VAL A 115 6.20 -1.98 15.71
N ILE A 116 6.24 -2.29 14.41
CA ILE A 116 5.76 -1.39 13.35
C ILE A 116 4.45 -1.93 12.79
N MET A 117 3.47 -1.06 12.68
CA MET A 117 2.18 -1.33 12.05
C MET A 117 1.97 -0.35 10.89
N LYS A 118 1.57 -0.90 9.74
CA LYS A 118 1.30 -0.13 8.52
C LYS A 118 -0.12 -0.41 8.06
N ALA A 119 -0.86 0.66 7.74
CA ALA A 119 -2.15 0.58 7.08
C ALA A 119 -2.18 1.50 5.87
N LEU A 120 -2.81 1.05 4.79
CA LEU A 120 -2.87 1.75 3.53
C LEU A 120 -4.28 1.73 2.97
N LEU A 121 -4.73 2.89 2.48
CA LEU A 121 -5.97 3.03 1.71
C LEU A 121 -5.69 3.92 0.50
N GLY A 122 -5.92 3.40 -0.71
CA GLY A 122 -5.57 4.14 -1.91
C GLY A 122 -6.39 3.76 -3.13
N VAL A 123 -6.06 4.43 -4.22
CA VAL A 123 -6.53 4.11 -5.57
C VAL A 123 -5.34 3.97 -6.49
N GLY A 124 -5.48 3.15 -7.52
CA GLY A 124 -4.39 2.91 -8.44
C GLY A 124 -4.86 2.41 -9.78
N ALA A 125 -3.88 2.28 -10.68
CA ALA A 125 -4.05 1.68 -11.98
C ALA A 125 -2.86 0.78 -12.32
N GLU A 126 -3.11 -0.29 -13.06
CA GLU A 126 -2.09 -1.13 -13.68
C GLU A 126 -2.22 -1.05 -15.19
N PHE A 127 -1.13 -0.91 -15.87
CA PHE A 127 -1.03 -0.84 -17.32
C PHE A 127 -0.33 -2.09 -17.87
N TYR A 128 -1.01 -2.81 -18.76
CA TYR A 128 -0.55 -4.03 -19.43
C TYR A 128 -0.19 -3.72 -20.89
N PRO A 129 1.08 -3.37 -21.19
CA PRO A 129 1.48 -2.88 -22.52
C PRO A 129 1.45 -3.97 -23.59
N PHE A 130 1.63 -5.24 -23.22
CA PHE A 130 1.80 -6.33 -24.15
C PHE A 130 0.50 -7.12 -24.30
N GLN A 131 -0.19 -6.94 -25.44
CA GLN A 131 -1.50 -7.54 -25.69
C GLN A 131 -1.45 -8.86 -26.47
N ASN A 132 -0.28 -9.22 -27.04
CA ASN A 132 -0.10 -10.49 -27.71
C ASN A 132 0.03 -11.63 -26.68
N LYS A 133 -0.97 -12.51 -26.64
CA LYS A 133 -1.06 -13.65 -25.70
C LYS A 133 0.06 -14.68 -25.88
N GLU A 134 0.67 -14.75 -27.06
CA GLU A 134 1.80 -15.64 -27.37
C GLU A 134 3.14 -15.05 -26.90
N SER A 135 3.17 -13.76 -26.55
CA SER A 135 4.37 -13.11 -26.08
C SER A 135 4.69 -13.51 -24.64
N ALA A 136 5.95 -13.82 -24.38
CA ALA A 136 6.45 -14.02 -23.02
C ALA A 136 6.24 -12.80 -22.11
N LEU A 137 6.00 -11.61 -22.67
CA LEU A 137 5.78 -10.36 -21.92
C LEU A 137 4.29 -10.08 -21.68
N TYR A 138 3.37 -10.96 -22.09
CA TYR A 138 1.93 -10.74 -21.95
C TYR A 138 1.45 -10.47 -20.52
N GLY A 139 2.12 -11.04 -19.52
CA GLY A 139 1.80 -10.85 -18.11
C GLY A 139 2.49 -9.66 -17.46
N LEU A 140 3.40 -8.96 -18.17
CA LEU A 140 4.12 -7.82 -17.59
C LEU A 140 3.19 -6.60 -17.46
N TYR A 141 3.23 -5.97 -16.27
CA TYR A 141 2.49 -4.75 -16.03
C TYR A 141 3.30 -3.72 -15.24
N PHE A 142 2.88 -2.47 -15.37
CA PHE A 142 3.36 -1.33 -14.59
C PHE A 142 2.19 -0.73 -13.84
N GLY A 143 2.37 -0.55 -12.54
CA GLY A 143 1.35 0.00 -11.64
C GLY A 143 1.76 1.35 -11.07
N LEU A 144 0.75 2.15 -10.75
CA LEU A 144 0.89 3.36 -9.95
C LEU A 144 -0.31 3.48 -9.03
N SER A 145 -0.05 3.68 -7.74
CA SER A 145 -1.10 3.97 -6.76
C SER A 145 -0.75 5.17 -5.91
N VAL A 146 -1.80 5.85 -5.45
CA VAL A 146 -1.74 7.00 -4.55
C VAL A 146 -2.84 6.87 -3.51
N GLY A 147 -2.65 7.46 -2.35
CA GLY A 147 -3.64 7.40 -1.29
C GLY A 147 -3.08 7.85 0.04
N TYR A 148 -3.62 7.26 1.09
CA TYR A 148 -3.23 7.53 2.46
C TYR A 148 -2.56 6.31 3.09
N GLU A 149 -1.45 6.55 3.77
CA GLU A 149 -0.67 5.56 4.49
C GLU A 149 -0.49 6.01 5.93
N MET A 150 -0.70 5.11 6.86
CA MET A 150 -0.43 5.30 8.27
C MET A 150 0.64 4.29 8.69
N VAL A 151 1.73 4.78 9.27
CA VAL A 151 2.77 3.95 9.88
C VAL A 151 2.84 4.32 11.36
N LYS A 152 2.65 3.34 12.23
CA LYS A 152 2.76 3.50 13.68
C LYS A 152 3.87 2.61 14.19
N THR A 153 4.71 3.16 15.05
CA THR A 153 5.78 2.45 15.75
C THR A 153 5.49 2.43 17.23
N GLN A 154 5.68 1.29 17.86
CA GLN A 154 5.44 1.10 19.29
C GLN A 154 6.63 0.39 19.93
N ASP A 155 7.07 0.84 21.09
CA ASP A 155 8.11 0.18 21.89
C ASP A 155 7.57 -1.18 22.39
N ASP A 156 8.38 -2.25 22.26
CA ASP A 156 8.01 -3.62 22.69
C ASP A 156 8.07 -3.79 24.21
N ASN A 157 8.81 -2.93 24.94
CA ASN A 157 9.06 -3.04 26.39
C ASN A 157 8.06 -2.30 27.28
N ASP A 158 7.44 -1.26 26.78
CA ASP A 158 6.41 -0.53 27.52
C ASP A 158 5.07 -0.76 26.84
N GLY A 159 4.27 -1.68 27.39
CA GLY A 159 2.93 -1.92 26.91
C GLY A 159 2.18 -0.61 26.66
N LEU A 160 2.07 -0.21 25.40
CA LEU A 160 1.22 0.88 24.91
C LEU A 160 1.49 2.30 25.44
N THR A 161 2.73 2.71 25.67
CA THR A 161 2.95 4.10 26.05
C THR A 161 4.04 4.78 25.22
N TYR A 162 3.81 4.98 23.92
CA TYR A 162 4.21 6.23 23.34
C TYR A 162 3.19 7.26 23.84
N ASN A 163 3.55 7.99 24.89
CA ASN A 163 2.87 9.21 25.29
C ASN A 163 3.18 10.29 24.24
N SER A 164 2.59 10.21 23.06
CA SER A 164 2.13 11.44 22.48
C SER A 164 0.99 11.86 23.40
N ALA A 165 1.23 12.88 24.20
CA ALA A 165 0.29 13.48 25.15
C ALA A 165 -0.84 14.20 24.38
N LYS A 166 -1.46 13.51 23.45
CA LYS A 166 -2.70 13.85 22.80
C LYS A 166 -3.33 12.57 22.28
N ASP A 167 -4.20 12.01 23.09
CA ASP A 167 -5.26 11.06 22.71
C ASP A 167 -6.25 11.69 21.70
N ASP A 168 -5.76 12.40 20.73
CA ASP A 168 -6.58 12.91 19.65
C ASP A 168 -6.40 11.99 18.44
N LEU A 169 -7.48 11.36 18.02
CA LEU A 169 -7.71 10.65 16.77
C LEU A 169 -7.37 11.48 15.49
N ASN A 170 -6.48 12.43 15.60
CA ASN A 170 -6.01 13.35 14.58
C ASN A 170 -4.66 12.98 13.98
N ASP A 171 -4.18 11.76 14.17
CA ASP A 171 -3.09 11.22 13.35
C ASP A 171 -3.57 11.13 11.91
N PHE A 172 -3.47 12.21 11.17
CA PHE A 172 -3.79 12.23 9.75
C PHE A 172 -2.81 11.28 9.05
N PRO A 173 -3.34 10.32 8.29
CA PRO A 173 -2.47 9.46 7.49
C PRO A 173 -1.70 10.32 6.48
N GLY A 174 -0.43 9.98 6.25
CA GLY A 174 0.39 10.61 5.22
C GLY A 174 -0.12 10.26 3.83
N VAL A 175 0.16 11.14 2.88
CA VAL A 175 -0.08 10.85 1.47
C VAL A 175 1.06 10.00 0.95
N PHE A 176 0.76 8.94 0.20
CA PHE A 176 1.77 8.12 -0.46
C PHE A 176 1.62 8.12 -1.98
N ILE A 177 2.74 7.85 -2.64
CA ILE A 177 2.82 7.48 -4.06
C ILE A 177 3.61 6.18 -4.17
N ARG A 178 3.11 5.22 -4.98
CA ARG A 178 3.70 3.89 -5.08
C ARG A 178 3.70 3.39 -6.52
N PRO A 179 4.81 3.55 -7.26
CA PRO A 179 5.08 2.83 -8.48
C PRO A 179 5.28 1.33 -8.21
N GLU A 180 4.86 0.52 -9.17
CA GLU A 180 4.89 -0.94 -9.12
C GLU A 180 5.27 -1.52 -10.48
N ILE A 181 6.00 -2.62 -10.48
CA ILE A 181 6.20 -3.48 -11.63
C ILE A 181 5.90 -4.91 -11.23
N GLY A 182 5.22 -5.66 -12.08
CA GLY A 182 4.91 -7.05 -11.78
C GLY A 182 4.69 -7.88 -13.02
N TYR A 183 4.55 -9.16 -12.79
CA TYR A 183 4.31 -10.14 -13.85
C TYR A 183 3.30 -11.18 -13.38
N ASP A 184 2.26 -11.42 -14.20
CA ASP A 184 1.17 -12.35 -13.95
C ASP A 184 1.20 -13.54 -14.91
N TRP A 185 1.02 -14.75 -14.39
CA TRP A 185 0.85 -15.99 -15.16
C TRP A 185 -0.59 -16.47 -15.05
N TRP A 186 -1.21 -16.78 -16.17
CA TRP A 186 -2.54 -17.35 -16.21
C TRP A 186 -2.51 -18.85 -15.86
N PHE A 187 -3.16 -19.24 -14.77
CA PHE A 187 -3.35 -20.64 -14.43
C PHE A 187 -4.78 -21.13 -14.66
N SER A 188 -5.70 -20.22 -14.93
CA SER A 188 -7.08 -20.54 -15.32
C SER A 188 -7.62 -19.48 -16.29
N PRO A 189 -8.79 -19.70 -16.92
CA PRO A 189 -9.38 -18.73 -17.84
C PRO A 189 -9.59 -17.32 -17.29
N ARG A 190 -9.67 -17.19 -15.97
CA ARG A 190 -9.98 -15.91 -15.29
C ARG A 190 -9.03 -15.57 -14.15
N TRP A 191 -8.17 -16.49 -13.74
CA TRP A 191 -7.31 -16.29 -12.59
C TRP A 191 -5.83 -16.31 -12.98
N ARG A 192 -5.09 -15.46 -12.35
CA ARG A 192 -3.66 -15.27 -12.53
C ARG A 192 -2.96 -15.42 -11.20
N PHE A 193 -1.77 -15.97 -11.23
CA PHE A 193 -0.79 -15.92 -10.17
C PHE A 193 0.32 -14.97 -10.62
N GLY A 194 0.86 -14.16 -9.74
CA GLY A 194 1.89 -13.21 -10.13
C GLY A 194 2.85 -12.87 -9.01
N VAL A 195 3.84 -12.09 -9.40
CA VAL A 195 4.79 -11.43 -8.50
C VAL A 195 4.82 -9.94 -8.79
N ALA A 196 5.01 -9.15 -7.74
CA ALA A 196 5.10 -7.71 -7.86
C ALA A 196 6.24 -7.18 -7.00
N PHE A 197 6.85 -6.12 -7.48
CA PHE A 197 7.78 -5.30 -6.71
C PHE A 197 7.27 -3.86 -6.76
N ASN A 198 7.15 -3.23 -5.60
CA ASN A 198 6.79 -1.83 -5.52
C ASN A 198 7.66 -1.08 -4.52
N TYR A 199 7.75 0.22 -4.75
CA TYR A 199 8.37 1.18 -3.86
C TYR A 199 7.30 2.19 -3.44
N SER A 200 7.13 2.42 -2.15
CA SER A 200 6.23 3.43 -1.62
C SER A 200 7.03 4.58 -1.01
N TYR A 201 6.64 5.79 -1.35
CA TYR A 201 7.07 7.00 -0.69
C TYR A 201 5.86 7.66 -0.06
N GLY A 202 5.90 7.81 1.26
CA GLY A 202 4.86 8.47 2.04
C GLY A 202 5.40 9.69 2.78
N LYS A 203 4.59 10.74 2.90
CA LYS A 203 4.94 11.93 3.67
C LYS A 203 3.74 12.41 4.48
N ILE A 204 3.99 12.65 5.76
CA ILE A 204 3.11 13.39 6.66
C ILE A 204 3.82 14.71 6.93
N ASP A 205 3.12 15.82 6.74
CA ASP A 205 3.65 17.17 7.02
C ASP A 205 2.60 17.87 7.88
N ASP A 206 2.91 18.02 9.16
CA ASP A 206 2.10 18.78 10.10
C ASP A 206 2.95 19.92 10.66
N ASP A 207 2.32 20.95 11.24
CA ASP A 207 3.00 22.14 11.79
C ASP A 207 4.07 21.78 12.84
N TRP A 208 3.96 20.60 13.46
CA TRP A 208 4.81 20.16 14.57
C TRP A 208 5.77 19.01 14.20
N GLU A 209 5.37 18.14 13.32
CA GLU A 209 6.10 16.91 12.98
C GLU A 209 6.15 16.71 11.47
N THR A 210 7.27 16.23 10.98
CA THR A 210 7.40 15.76 9.60
C THR A 210 7.82 14.29 9.64
N ASN A 211 6.95 13.41 9.15
CA ASN A 211 7.26 12.00 9.01
C ASN A 211 7.44 11.66 7.53
N THR A 212 8.51 10.94 7.21
CA THR A 212 8.79 10.46 5.86
C THR A 212 8.96 8.95 5.88
N ASN A 213 8.17 8.25 5.09
CA ASN A 213 8.19 6.80 4.98
C ASN A 213 8.69 6.34 3.62
N HIS A 214 9.57 5.36 3.62
CA HIS A 214 10.03 4.66 2.44
C HIS A 214 9.80 3.17 2.63
N SER A 215 9.21 2.51 1.64
CA SER A 215 8.99 1.06 1.69
C SER A 215 9.37 0.40 0.39
N PHE A 216 9.97 -0.78 0.51
CA PHE A 216 10.22 -1.72 -0.59
C PHE A 216 9.42 -2.97 -0.33
N ASN A 217 8.56 -3.34 -1.25
CA ASN A 217 7.63 -4.43 -1.09
C ASN A 217 7.80 -5.45 -2.21
N PHE A 218 7.97 -6.70 -1.83
CA PHE A 218 7.97 -7.83 -2.74
C PHE A 218 6.77 -8.72 -2.44
N ALA A 219 5.89 -8.86 -3.41
CA ALA A 219 4.61 -9.55 -3.26
C ALA A 219 4.49 -10.77 -4.17
N ILE A 220 3.79 -11.77 -3.67
CA ILE A 220 3.11 -12.78 -4.46
C ILE A 220 1.63 -12.45 -4.50
N ARG A 221 0.99 -12.64 -5.65
CA ARG A 221 -0.41 -12.22 -5.83
C ARG A 221 -1.25 -13.26 -6.52
N ILE A 222 -2.53 -13.26 -6.20
CA ILE A 222 -3.57 -13.92 -6.97
C ILE A 222 -4.52 -12.83 -7.47
N ALA A 223 -4.75 -12.79 -8.78
CA ALA A 223 -5.56 -11.77 -9.41
C ALA A 223 -6.59 -12.35 -10.38
N ARG A 224 -7.68 -11.61 -10.60
CA ARG A 224 -8.75 -11.94 -11.54
C ARG A 224 -9.09 -10.75 -12.41
#